data_70a44e2e4dcdcdf16f8bf9c96ab292f4
#
_entry.id   70a44e2e4dcdcdf16f8bf9c96ab292f4
#
_cell.length_a   1.000
_cell.length_b   1.000
_cell.length_c   1.000
_cell.angle_alpha   90.00
_cell.angle_beta   90.00
_cell.angle_gamma   90.00
#
_symmetry.space_group_name_H-M   'P 1'
#
loop_
_entity.id
_entity.type
_entity.pdbx_description
1 polymer ?
#
loop_
_entity_poly.entity_id
_entity_poly.type
_entity_poly.pdbx_seq_one_letter_code
_entity_poly.pdbx_strand_id
1 'polypeptide(L)'
;VIDVKKELLETIDLVYKENSPEFMYYITLYNIFKEYLSELTEETIIKFKTGFEDTLVWNKLYKFQKDGVMGSIDKIEKYNGAIIADSVGLGKTFEALAVIKYYELRNHRVLVLCPKKLRENWTLYKQNDKRNILCNDRFSYDVLNHTDLSRYKGYSGDINLDTINWENYDLIVIDESHNFRNNNNPKDDRETRYSRLLNKIIKIKIELLALFEIGIKNAYITNKWFMYNV
;
A
#
# COMPACT_ATOMS: atom_id res chain seq x y z
N VAL A 1 -51.64 7.93 9.51
CA VAL A 1 -50.88 7.26 10.60
C VAL A 1 -50.21 6.07 9.93
N ILE A 2 -48.90 6.15 9.70
CA ILE A 2 -48.09 5.06 9.16
C ILE A 2 -47.99 3.99 10.26
N ASP A 3 -48.37 2.77 9.95
CA ASP A 3 -48.30 1.65 10.91
C ASP A 3 -46.85 1.19 11.07
N VAL A 4 -46.15 1.94 11.90
CA VAL A 4 -44.72 1.70 12.24
C VAL A 4 -44.51 0.28 12.77
N LYS A 5 -45.53 -0.34 13.37
CA LYS A 5 -45.47 -1.70 13.90
C LYS A 5 -45.34 -2.74 12.77
N LYS A 6 -46.07 -2.53 11.66
CA LYS A 6 -46.01 -3.45 10.51
C LYS A 6 -44.67 -3.38 9.81
N GLU A 7 -44.16 -2.17 9.62
CA GLU A 7 -42.84 -1.94 9.00
C GLU A 7 -41.68 -2.48 9.86
N LEU A 8 -41.83 -2.36 11.20
CA LEU A 8 -40.85 -2.90 12.15
C LEU A 8 -40.88 -4.43 12.18
N LEU A 9 -42.05 -5.07 12.09
CA LEU A 9 -42.19 -6.52 12.04
C LEU A 9 -41.66 -7.09 10.73
N GLU A 10 -41.90 -6.45 9.58
CA GLU A 10 -41.35 -6.86 8.29
C GLU A 10 -39.80 -6.74 8.27
N THR A 11 -39.26 -5.73 8.93
CA THR A 11 -37.79 -5.56 9.05
C THR A 11 -37.19 -6.61 10.00
N ILE A 12 -37.87 -6.94 11.10
CA ILE A 12 -37.45 -7.97 12.04
C ILE A 12 -37.54 -9.36 11.40
N ASP A 13 -38.59 -9.67 10.65
CA ASP A 13 -38.75 -10.93 9.92
C ASP A 13 -37.65 -11.14 8.85
N LEU A 14 -37.16 -10.05 8.23
CA LEU A 14 -36.03 -10.08 7.31
C LEU A 14 -34.73 -10.47 8.03
N VAL A 15 -34.56 -10.07 9.29
CA VAL A 15 -33.35 -10.36 10.08
C VAL A 15 -33.41 -11.77 10.68
N TYR A 16 -34.60 -12.27 11.03
CA TYR A 16 -34.80 -13.59 11.68
C TYR A 16 -35.10 -14.73 10.70
N LYS A 17 -35.25 -14.46 9.39
CA LYS A 17 -35.27 -15.55 8.41
C LYS A 17 -33.93 -16.27 8.46
N GLU A 18 -33.97 -17.60 8.44
CA GLU A 18 -32.75 -18.44 8.23
C GLU A 18 -32.14 -18.09 6.88
N ASN A 19 -31.29 -17.10 6.90
CA ASN A 19 -30.52 -16.71 5.73
C ASN A 19 -29.31 -17.62 5.61
N SER A 20 -28.98 -18.04 4.40
CA SER A 20 -27.79 -18.85 4.17
C SER A 20 -26.54 -18.12 4.71
N PRO A 21 -25.53 -18.83 5.21
CA PRO A 21 -24.27 -18.22 5.66
C PRO A 21 -23.65 -17.32 4.59
N GLU A 22 -23.83 -17.67 3.33
CA GLU A 22 -23.37 -16.89 2.17
C GLU A 22 -24.10 -15.54 2.06
N PHE A 23 -25.43 -15.54 2.24
CA PHE A 23 -26.23 -14.30 2.22
C PHE A 23 -25.86 -13.38 3.39
N MET A 24 -25.66 -13.92 4.59
CA MET A 24 -25.21 -13.16 5.76
C MET A 24 -23.81 -12.57 5.55
N TYR A 25 -22.93 -13.32 4.92
CA TYR A 25 -21.61 -12.84 4.53
C TYR A 25 -21.69 -11.64 3.56
N TYR A 26 -22.50 -11.76 2.50
CA TYR A 26 -22.67 -10.67 1.53
C TYR A 26 -23.36 -9.43 2.12
N ILE A 27 -24.37 -9.59 2.99
CA ILE A 27 -24.99 -8.45 3.68
C ILE A 27 -24.01 -7.77 4.64
N THR A 28 -23.21 -8.55 5.35
CA THR A 28 -22.19 -8.00 6.24
C THR A 28 -21.15 -7.20 5.43
N LEU A 29 -20.66 -7.77 4.34
CA LEU A 29 -19.75 -7.05 3.42
C LEU A 29 -20.41 -5.78 2.86
N TYR A 30 -21.66 -5.88 2.38
CA TYR A 30 -22.38 -4.72 1.87
C TYR A 30 -22.53 -3.63 2.93
N ASN A 31 -22.87 -3.95 4.17
CA ASN A 31 -23.00 -2.97 5.24
C ASN A 31 -21.66 -2.33 5.64
N ILE A 32 -20.56 -3.08 5.56
CA ILE A 32 -19.21 -2.55 5.80
C ILE A 32 -18.78 -1.61 4.66
N PHE A 33 -19.11 -1.96 3.42
CA PHE A 33 -18.62 -1.26 2.23
C PHE A 33 -19.64 -0.33 1.56
N LYS A 34 -20.90 -0.24 2.05
CA LYS A 34 -21.94 0.59 1.42
C LYS A 34 -21.60 2.07 1.36
N GLU A 35 -20.88 2.58 2.36
CA GLU A 35 -20.36 3.96 2.34
C GLU A 35 -19.33 4.15 1.25
N TYR A 36 -18.47 3.16 1.04
CA TYR A 36 -17.50 3.12 -0.06
C TYR A 36 -18.17 3.05 -1.44
N LEU A 37 -19.27 2.29 -1.56
CA LEU A 37 -20.01 2.17 -2.83
C LEU A 37 -20.76 3.45 -3.19
N SER A 38 -21.18 4.24 -2.20
CA SER A 38 -21.82 5.55 -2.43
C SER A 38 -20.83 6.67 -2.78
N GLU A 39 -19.55 6.50 -2.44
CA GLU A 39 -18.47 7.44 -2.77
C GLU A 39 -17.81 7.15 -4.14
N LEU A 40 -18.27 6.16 -4.91
CA LEU A 40 -17.87 5.94 -6.31
C LEU A 40 -18.43 7.06 -7.19
N THR A 41 -17.89 8.24 -7.02
CA THR A 41 -18.23 9.42 -7.79
C THR A 41 -17.50 9.45 -9.14
N GLU A 42 -17.92 10.36 -10.02
CA GLU A 42 -17.25 10.64 -11.31
C GLU A 42 -15.74 10.92 -11.16
N GLU A 43 -15.30 11.38 -9.99
CA GLU A 43 -13.87 11.57 -9.68
C GLU A 43 -13.08 10.25 -9.72
N THR A 44 -13.67 9.15 -9.28
CA THR A 44 -13.03 7.82 -9.35
C THR A 44 -12.82 7.41 -10.82
N ILE A 45 -13.77 7.73 -11.70
CA ILE A 45 -13.67 7.44 -13.15
C ILE A 45 -12.57 8.29 -13.80
N ILE A 46 -12.40 9.54 -13.38
CA ILE A 46 -11.36 10.45 -13.90
C ILE A 46 -9.96 9.97 -13.48
N LYS A 47 -9.81 9.35 -12.32
CA LYS A 47 -8.55 8.79 -11.83
C LYS A 47 -7.96 7.71 -12.77
N PHE A 48 -8.79 7.00 -13.52
CA PHE A 48 -8.35 5.94 -14.45
C PHE A 48 -7.98 6.40 -15.85
N LYS A 49 -8.26 7.64 -16.24
CA LYS A 49 -7.95 8.17 -17.60
C LYS A 49 -6.46 8.31 -17.93
N THR A 50 -5.56 7.91 -17.02
CA THR A 50 -4.10 7.98 -17.22
C THR A 50 -3.50 6.83 -18.03
N GLY A 51 -4.33 5.90 -18.54
CA GLY A 51 -3.85 4.67 -19.19
C GLY A 51 -3.32 3.62 -18.22
N PHE A 52 -3.65 3.73 -16.93
CA PHE A 52 -3.25 2.76 -15.90
C PHE A 52 -3.80 1.35 -16.21
N GLU A 53 -5.05 1.26 -16.65
CA GLU A 53 -5.70 -0.01 -17.00
C GLU A 53 -5.08 -0.71 -18.23
N ASP A 54 -4.36 0.04 -19.05
CA ASP A 54 -3.67 -0.50 -20.24
C ASP A 54 -2.30 -1.10 -19.89
N THR A 55 -1.83 -0.93 -18.65
CA THR A 55 -0.53 -1.44 -18.23
C THR A 55 -0.49 -2.96 -18.12
N LEU A 56 0.68 -3.56 -18.36
CA LEU A 56 0.85 -5.00 -18.24
C LEU A 56 0.65 -5.47 -16.79
N VAL A 57 1.12 -4.71 -15.82
CA VAL A 57 0.95 -5.06 -14.41
C VAL A 57 -0.52 -5.13 -14.04
N TRP A 58 -1.34 -4.15 -14.43
CA TRP A 58 -2.78 -4.17 -14.17
C TRP A 58 -3.49 -5.35 -14.83
N ASN A 59 -3.14 -5.64 -16.07
CA ASN A 59 -3.75 -6.74 -16.82
C ASN A 59 -3.39 -8.13 -16.27
N LYS A 60 -2.28 -8.25 -15.56
CA LYS A 60 -1.86 -9.51 -14.89
C LYS A 60 -2.48 -9.74 -13.52
N LEU A 61 -3.09 -8.73 -12.91
CA LEU A 61 -3.73 -8.86 -11.61
C LEU A 61 -5.04 -9.65 -11.69
N TYR A 62 -5.26 -10.50 -10.70
CA TYR A 62 -6.57 -11.11 -10.45
C TYR A 62 -7.54 -10.05 -9.92
N LYS A 63 -8.84 -10.35 -10.00
CA LYS A 63 -9.89 -9.41 -9.55
C LYS A 63 -9.69 -8.93 -8.12
N PHE A 64 -9.47 -9.85 -7.17
CA PHE A 64 -9.25 -9.48 -5.77
C PHE A 64 -8.02 -8.58 -5.56
N GLN A 65 -6.95 -8.79 -6.35
CA GLN A 65 -5.78 -7.93 -6.31
C GLN A 65 -6.08 -6.54 -6.87
N LYS A 66 -6.86 -6.45 -7.95
CA LYS A 66 -7.33 -5.17 -8.49
C LYS A 66 -8.12 -4.39 -7.46
N ASP A 67 -9.05 -5.06 -6.77
CA ASP A 67 -9.84 -4.47 -5.70
C ASP A 67 -8.94 -3.99 -4.54
N GLY A 68 -7.92 -4.78 -4.18
CA GLY A 68 -6.89 -4.42 -3.19
C GLY A 68 -6.05 -3.21 -3.57
N VAL A 69 -5.61 -3.14 -4.83
CA VAL A 69 -4.85 -2.00 -5.38
C VAL A 69 -5.71 -0.73 -5.34
N MET A 70 -6.96 -0.82 -5.79
CA MET A 70 -7.89 0.30 -5.77
C MET A 70 -8.14 0.83 -4.37
N GLY A 71 -8.48 -0.07 -3.44
CA GLY A 71 -8.67 0.30 -2.04
C GLY A 71 -7.42 0.86 -1.37
N SER A 72 -6.22 0.45 -1.84
CA SER A 72 -4.96 1.01 -1.37
C SER A 72 -4.72 2.41 -1.87
N ILE A 73 -4.99 2.67 -3.16
CA ILE A 73 -4.88 3.99 -3.76
C ILE A 73 -5.83 4.97 -3.06
N ASP A 74 -7.09 4.59 -2.86
CA ASP A 74 -8.07 5.42 -2.16
C ASP A 74 -7.63 5.76 -0.73
N LYS A 75 -7.09 4.78 0.00
CA LYS A 75 -6.56 5.01 1.35
C LYS A 75 -5.34 5.92 1.35
N ILE A 76 -4.43 5.75 0.40
CA ILE A 76 -3.25 6.61 0.27
C ILE A 76 -3.69 8.05 -0.01
N GLU A 77 -4.63 8.26 -0.92
CA GLU A 77 -5.13 9.59 -1.26
C GLU A 77 -5.92 10.25 -0.10
N LYS A 78 -6.69 9.47 0.66
CA LYS A 78 -7.52 9.97 1.75
C LYS A 78 -6.76 10.15 3.07
N TYR A 79 -5.81 9.25 3.35
CA TYR A 79 -5.15 9.15 4.65
C TYR A 79 -3.62 9.26 4.56
N ASN A 80 -3.07 9.58 3.39
CA ASN A 80 -1.64 9.65 3.12
C ASN A 80 -0.90 8.33 3.37
N GLY A 81 -1.62 7.19 3.41
CA GLY A 81 -0.98 5.90 3.59
C GLY A 81 -1.93 4.71 3.54
N ALA A 82 -1.38 3.55 3.19
CA ALA A 82 -2.09 2.28 3.17
C ALA A 82 -1.21 1.13 3.65
N ILE A 83 -1.84 0.09 4.20
CA ILE A 83 -1.20 -1.17 4.57
C ILE A 83 -1.83 -2.28 3.74
N ILE A 84 -1.00 -3.00 2.99
CA ILE A 84 -1.40 -4.19 2.25
C ILE A 84 -0.90 -5.42 3.01
N ALA A 85 -1.80 -6.13 3.67
CA ALA A 85 -1.50 -7.23 4.59
C ALA A 85 -2.07 -8.58 4.10
N ASP A 86 -2.01 -8.84 2.81
CA ASP A 86 -2.46 -10.10 2.24
C ASP A 86 -1.61 -11.30 2.66
N SER A 87 -2.17 -12.49 2.59
CA SER A 87 -1.45 -13.71 2.94
C SER A 87 -0.22 -13.92 2.04
N VAL A 88 0.75 -14.65 2.57
CA VAL A 88 1.97 -15.01 1.83
C VAL A 88 1.62 -15.76 0.54
N GLY A 89 2.26 -15.39 -0.57
CA GLY A 89 2.08 -16.06 -1.85
C GLY A 89 0.92 -15.54 -2.71
N LEU A 90 0.12 -14.60 -2.24
CA LEU A 90 -0.99 -14.00 -3.00
C LEU A 90 -0.56 -12.92 -4.01
N GLY A 91 0.74 -12.71 -4.19
CA GLY A 91 1.26 -11.82 -5.22
C GLY A 91 1.32 -10.33 -4.83
N LYS A 92 1.48 -10.01 -3.54
CA LYS A 92 1.62 -8.64 -3.01
C LYS A 92 2.61 -7.76 -3.79
N THR A 93 3.68 -8.34 -4.28
CA THR A 93 4.66 -7.61 -5.11
C THR A 93 4.01 -7.04 -6.38
N PHE A 94 3.09 -7.77 -7.01
CA PHE A 94 2.37 -7.28 -8.19
C PHE A 94 1.36 -6.19 -7.83
N GLU A 95 0.70 -6.30 -6.71
CA GLU A 95 -0.18 -5.23 -6.18
C GLU A 95 0.63 -3.97 -5.89
N ALA A 96 1.78 -4.12 -5.23
CA ALA A 96 2.71 -3.03 -4.98
C ALA A 96 3.19 -2.37 -6.28
N LEU A 97 3.59 -3.18 -7.27
CA LEU A 97 4.00 -2.67 -8.58
C LEU A 97 2.87 -1.93 -9.29
N ALA A 98 1.62 -2.38 -9.14
CA ALA A 98 0.48 -1.68 -9.71
C ALA A 98 0.24 -0.32 -9.02
N VAL A 99 0.32 -0.25 -7.68
CA VAL A 99 0.27 1.02 -6.95
C VAL A 99 1.41 1.94 -7.40
N ILE A 100 2.64 1.43 -7.47
CA ILE A 100 3.80 2.20 -7.96
C ILE A 100 3.51 2.76 -9.36
N LYS A 101 3.02 1.90 -10.27
CA LYS A 101 2.75 2.32 -11.66
C LYS A 101 1.67 3.37 -11.75
N TYR A 102 0.63 3.28 -10.94
CA TYR A 102 -0.41 4.30 -10.85
C TYR A 102 0.17 5.68 -10.51
N TYR A 103 1.10 5.75 -9.55
CA TYR A 103 1.73 7.01 -9.15
C TYR A 103 2.80 7.47 -10.16
N GLU A 104 3.60 6.57 -10.75
CA GLU A 104 4.55 6.91 -11.80
C GLU A 104 3.89 7.54 -13.03
N LEU A 105 2.71 7.06 -13.44
CA LEU A 105 1.93 7.65 -14.55
C LEU A 105 1.43 9.08 -14.23
N ARG A 106 1.48 9.48 -12.97
CA ARG A 106 1.19 10.84 -12.51
C ARG A 106 2.44 11.67 -12.23
N ASN A 107 3.59 11.19 -12.71
CA ASN A 107 4.91 11.81 -12.53
C ASN A 107 5.40 11.86 -11.07
N HIS A 108 4.86 11.01 -10.20
CA HIS A 108 5.37 10.87 -8.85
C HIS A 108 6.65 10.01 -8.85
N ARG A 109 7.63 10.43 -8.06
CA ARG A 109 8.85 9.66 -7.84
C ARG A 109 8.65 8.70 -6.67
N VAL A 110 8.96 7.43 -6.91
CA VAL A 110 8.70 6.36 -5.96
C VAL A 110 10.02 5.79 -5.43
N LEU A 111 10.09 5.60 -4.12
CA LEU A 111 11.16 4.89 -3.44
C LEU A 111 10.64 3.58 -2.86
N VAL A 112 11.30 2.48 -3.18
CA VAL A 112 11.05 1.17 -2.57
C VAL A 112 12.12 0.88 -1.52
N LEU A 113 11.70 0.61 -0.30
CA LEU A 113 12.54 0.13 0.80
C LEU A 113 12.30 -1.35 1.01
N CYS A 114 13.31 -2.19 0.83
CA CYS A 114 13.17 -3.63 0.95
C CYS A 114 14.33 -4.29 1.72
N PRO A 115 14.16 -5.51 2.24
CA PRO A 115 15.27 -6.30 2.74
C PRO A 115 16.29 -6.58 1.64
N LYS A 116 17.59 -6.62 2.00
CA LYS A 116 18.65 -6.87 1.04
C LYS A 116 18.44 -8.15 0.21
N LYS A 117 17.82 -9.17 0.78
CA LYS A 117 17.52 -10.45 0.10
C LYS A 117 16.49 -10.30 -1.03
N LEU A 118 15.61 -9.30 -0.96
CA LEU A 118 14.54 -9.07 -1.94
C LEU A 118 14.90 -7.98 -2.96
N ARG A 119 16.08 -7.36 -2.83
CA ARG A 119 16.50 -6.28 -3.73
C ARG A 119 16.48 -6.69 -5.20
N GLU A 120 17.00 -7.89 -5.52
CA GLU A 120 17.02 -8.37 -6.90
C GLU A 120 15.63 -8.53 -7.49
N ASN A 121 14.66 -8.99 -6.70
CA ASN A 121 13.26 -9.10 -7.12
C ASN A 121 12.69 -7.73 -7.52
N TRP A 122 12.97 -6.70 -6.73
CA TRP A 122 12.53 -5.34 -7.02
C TRP A 122 13.27 -4.70 -8.19
N THR A 123 14.57 -4.89 -8.30
CA THR A 123 15.37 -4.32 -9.40
C THR A 123 15.09 -4.98 -10.75
N LEU A 124 14.66 -6.24 -10.77
CA LEU A 124 14.33 -6.97 -11.98
C LEU A 124 13.30 -6.23 -12.84
N TYR A 125 12.23 -5.69 -12.22
CA TYR A 125 11.14 -5.05 -12.96
C TYR A 125 11.51 -3.71 -13.60
N LYS A 126 12.65 -3.12 -13.20
CA LYS A 126 13.22 -1.91 -13.81
C LYS A 126 14.12 -2.21 -15.00
N GLN A 127 14.59 -3.44 -15.12
CA GLN A 127 15.61 -3.83 -16.08
C GLN A 127 15.01 -4.27 -17.41
N ASN A 128 15.70 -3.99 -18.50
CA ASN A 128 15.43 -4.60 -19.79
C ASN A 128 16.06 -6.01 -19.84
N ASP A 129 15.44 -6.94 -19.11
CA ASP A 129 15.87 -8.33 -18.96
C ASP A 129 14.75 -9.27 -19.45
N LYS A 130 15.10 -10.37 -20.08
CA LYS A 130 14.13 -11.37 -20.58
C LYS A 130 13.25 -11.97 -19.47
N ARG A 131 13.71 -11.97 -18.22
CA ARG A 131 12.96 -12.41 -17.05
C ARG A 131 11.92 -11.39 -16.60
N ASN A 132 12.05 -10.14 -17.03
CA ASN A 132 11.11 -9.08 -16.68
C ASN A 132 9.87 -9.16 -17.55
N ILE A 133 8.84 -9.81 -17.05
CA ILE A 133 7.54 -9.96 -17.73
C ILE A 133 6.73 -8.65 -17.80
N LEU A 134 7.19 -7.58 -17.12
CA LEU A 134 6.58 -6.24 -17.09
C LEU A 134 7.48 -5.19 -17.78
N CYS A 135 8.40 -5.61 -18.63
CA CYS A 135 9.38 -4.73 -19.26
C CYS A 135 8.74 -3.54 -20.01
N ASN A 136 7.59 -3.75 -20.65
CA ASN A 136 6.89 -2.71 -21.40
C ASN A 136 6.27 -1.62 -20.51
N ASP A 137 6.04 -1.89 -19.24
CA ASP A 137 5.54 -0.90 -18.28
C ASP A 137 6.60 0.14 -17.89
N ARG A 138 7.89 -0.14 -18.15
CA ARG A 138 9.02 0.79 -17.95
C ARG A 138 9.01 1.44 -16.58
N PHE A 139 9.18 0.63 -15.53
CA PHE A 139 9.27 1.12 -14.16
C PHE A 139 10.53 1.96 -13.93
N SER A 140 10.40 3.05 -13.17
CA SER A 140 11.46 4.02 -12.90
C SER A 140 11.76 4.25 -11.41
N TYR A 141 11.07 3.56 -10.49
CA TYR A 141 11.25 3.73 -9.05
C TYR A 141 12.69 3.41 -8.59
N ASP A 142 13.10 4.03 -7.48
CA ASP A 142 14.37 3.75 -6.83
C ASP A 142 14.24 2.64 -5.80
N VAL A 143 15.33 1.89 -5.56
CA VAL A 143 15.36 0.77 -4.59
C VAL A 143 16.50 0.96 -3.61
N LEU A 144 16.18 1.02 -2.31
CA LEU A 144 17.14 1.00 -1.22
C LEU A 144 16.87 -0.19 -0.29
N ASN A 145 17.92 -0.67 0.36
CA ASN A 145 17.76 -1.67 1.40
C ASN A 145 17.40 -1.00 2.72
N HIS A 146 16.69 -1.69 3.61
CA HIS A 146 16.43 -1.23 4.98
C HIS A 146 17.72 -0.86 5.72
N THR A 147 18.81 -1.58 5.46
CA THR A 147 20.13 -1.33 6.07
C THR A 147 20.79 -0.05 5.57
N ASP A 148 20.41 0.44 4.39
CA ASP A 148 20.96 1.68 3.84
C ASP A 148 20.52 2.91 4.65
N LEU A 149 19.38 2.82 5.33
CA LEU A 149 18.94 3.84 6.29
C LEU A 149 19.85 3.97 7.53
N SER A 150 20.72 3.01 7.79
CA SER A 150 21.73 3.10 8.88
C SER A 150 23.06 3.69 8.40
N ARG A 151 23.17 4.01 7.10
CA ARG A 151 24.41 4.54 6.51
C ARG A 151 24.22 5.98 6.06
N TYR A 152 25.27 6.77 6.23
CA TYR A 152 25.30 8.17 5.82
C TYR A 152 26.12 8.38 4.55
N LYS A 153 26.95 7.37 4.17
CA LYS A 153 27.91 7.45 3.07
C LYS A 153 27.95 6.19 2.24
N GLY A 154 28.39 6.36 1.00
CA GLY A 154 28.62 5.27 0.05
C GLY A 154 27.44 5.02 -0.88
N TYR A 155 27.50 3.93 -1.60
CA TYR A 155 26.53 3.61 -2.65
C TYR A 155 25.60 2.48 -2.24
N SER A 156 24.36 2.56 -2.72
CA SER A 156 23.38 1.47 -2.70
C SER A 156 22.90 1.24 -4.14
N GLY A 157 23.52 0.29 -4.84
CA GLY A 157 23.42 0.20 -6.30
C GLY A 157 23.95 1.48 -6.93
N ASP A 158 23.16 2.13 -7.77
CA ASP A 158 23.54 3.36 -8.48
C ASP A 158 23.30 4.63 -7.64
N ILE A 159 22.68 4.50 -6.47
CA ILE A 159 22.29 5.63 -5.63
C ILE A 159 23.41 5.98 -4.65
N ASN A 160 23.89 7.21 -4.71
CA ASN A 160 24.83 7.74 -3.73
C ASN A 160 24.09 8.24 -2.49
N LEU A 161 24.36 7.62 -1.33
CA LEU A 161 23.70 7.94 -0.06
C LEU A 161 24.17 9.27 0.55
N ASP A 162 25.34 9.79 0.13
CA ASP A 162 25.84 11.09 0.59
C ASP A 162 25.02 12.26 0.04
N THR A 163 24.50 12.09 -1.18
CA THR A 163 23.86 13.16 -1.94
C THR A 163 22.37 12.93 -2.17
N ILE A 164 21.83 11.86 -1.57
CA ILE A 164 20.40 11.56 -1.74
C ILE A 164 19.53 12.68 -1.15
N ASN A 165 18.64 13.21 -1.97
CA ASN A 165 17.61 14.13 -1.51
C ASN A 165 16.29 13.38 -1.32
N TRP A 166 15.90 13.21 -0.06
CA TRP A 166 14.69 12.49 0.32
C TRP A 166 13.41 13.22 -0.08
N GLU A 167 13.47 14.55 -0.19
CA GLU A 167 12.33 15.40 -0.60
C GLU A 167 11.91 15.19 -2.06
N ASN A 168 12.74 14.53 -2.84
CA ASN A 168 12.43 14.22 -4.23
C ASN A 168 11.48 13.02 -4.39
N TYR A 169 11.16 12.30 -3.32
CA TYR A 169 10.24 11.17 -3.38
C TYR A 169 8.86 11.57 -2.89
N ASP A 170 7.85 11.26 -3.68
CA ASP A 170 6.44 11.53 -3.38
C ASP A 170 5.77 10.32 -2.72
N LEU A 171 6.16 9.10 -3.11
CA LEU A 171 5.66 7.84 -2.55
C LEU A 171 6.80 6.98 -2.01
N ILE A 172 6.62 6.45 -0.80
CA ILE A 172 7.49 5.39 -0.27
C ILE A 172 6.71 4.10 -0.15
N VAL A 173 7.30 3.04 -0.69
CA VAL A 173 6.81 1.66 -0.58
C VAL A 173 7.77 0.89 0.31
N ILE A 174 7.26 0.31 1.40
CA ILE A 174 8.08 -0.45 2.34
C ILE A 174 7.64 -1.92 2.31
N ASP A 175 8.51 -2.77 1.78
CA ASP A 175 8.33 -4.22 1.82
C ASP A 175 8.90 -4.77 3.14
N GLU A 176 8.18 -5.71 3.77
CA GLU A 176 8.54 -6.25 5.09
C GLU A 176 8.67 -5.16 6.17
N SER A 177 7.66 -4.32 6.29
CA SER A 177 7.66 -3.14 7.18
C SER A 177 7.88 -3.50 8.66
N HIS A 178 7.61 -4.73 9.07
CA HIS A 178 7.88 -5.23 10.43
C HIS A 178 9.36 -5.08 10.84
N ASN A 179 10.29 -4.93 9.91
CA ASN A 179 11.70 -4.69 10.20
C ASN A 179 11.96 -3.29 10.83
N PHE A 180 10.98 -2.40 10.78
CA PHE A 180 11.03 -1.06 11.38
C PHE A 180 10.35 -0.97 12.75
N ARG A 181 9.83 -2.08 13.29
CA ARG A 181 9.09 -2.11 14.56
C ARG A 181 9.87 -1.71 15.81
N ASN A 182 11.21 -1.82 15.79
CA ASN A 182 12.04 -1.56 16.93
C ASN A 182 12.35 -0.06 16.99
N ASN A 183 11.68 0.60 17.92
CA ASN A 183 11.96 1.97 18.28
C ASN A 183 13.16 2.03 19.25
N ASN A 184 13.76 3.20 19.36
CA ASN A 184 14.97 3.56 20.10
C ASN A 184 15.39 2.59 21.20
N ASN A 185 16.64 2.15 21.12
CA ASN A 185 17.30 1.59 22.30
C ASN A 185 17.73 2.79 23.19
N PRO A 186 17.13 3.00 24.39
CA PRO A 186 17.41 4.18 25.21
C PRO A 186 18.85 4.26 25.72
N LYS A 187 19.68 3.26 25.42
CA LYS A 187 21.10 3.18 25.79
C LYS A 187 22.08 3.53 24.66
N ASP A 188 21.57 3.84 23.46
CA ASP A 188 22.41 4.10 22.29
C ASP A 188 21.96 5.40 21.61
N ASP A 189 22.81 6.42 21.59
CA ASP A 189 22.57 7.73 20.95
C ASP A 189 22.52 7.64 19.41
N ARG A 190 22.74 6.47 18.84
CA ARG A 190 22.68 6.28 17.39
C ARG A 190 21.25 6.31 16.88
N GLU A 191 21.01 7.14 15.87
CA GLU A 191 19.73 7.20 15.17
C GLU A 191 19.36 5.83 14.62
N THR A 192 18.20 5.29 15.04
CA THR A 192 17.70 4.01 14.52
C THR A 192 17.17 4.18 13.11
N ARG A 193 17.04 3.07 12.37
CA ARG A 193 16.40 3.07 11.04
C ARG A 193 14.99 3.64 11.08
N TYR A 194 14.26 3.32 12.15
CA TYR A 194 12.91 3.83 12.37
C TYR A 194 12.91 5.36 12.61
N SER A 195 13.77 5.86 13.48
CA SER A 195 13.89 7.30 13.74
C SER A 195 14.28 8.08 12.49
N ARG A 196 15.19 7.52 11.68
CA ARG A 196 15.61 8.16 10.43
C ARG A 196 14.50 8.15 9.39
N LEU A 197 13.76 7.04 9.26
CA LEU A 197 12.59 6.97 8.40
C LEU A 197 11.57 8.04 8.79
N LEU A 198 11.23 8.13 10.08
CA LEU A 198 10.26 9.12 10.56
C LEU A 198 10.75 10.55 10.39
N ASN A 199 11.96 10.87 10.89
CA ASN A 199 12.38 12.25 11.04
C ASN A 199 12.91 12.87 9.75
N LYS A 200 13.55 12.07 8.89
CA LYS A 200 14.20 12.57 7.67
C LYS A 200 13.45 12.22 6.38
N ILE A 201 12.58 11.23 6.42
CA ILE A 201 11.91 10.76 5.22
C ILE A 201 10.43 11.13 5.28
N ILE A 202 9.71 10.70 6.30
CA ILE A 202 8.26 10.91 6.41
C ILE A 202 7.91 12.34 6.81
N LYS A 203 8.63 12.95 7.76
CA LYS A 203 8.34 14.32 8.23
C LYS A 203 8.67 15.43 7.24
N ILE A 204 9.56 15.17 6.29
CA ILE A 204 10.09 16.22 5.42
C ILE A 204 9.16 16.55 4.26
N LYS A 205 8.22 15.73 3.86
CA LYS A 205 7.22 16.01 2.81
C LYS A 205 6.75 14.78 2.02
N ILE A 206 6.80 13.59 2.60
CA ILE A 206 6.24 12.44 1.89
C ILE A 206 4.75 12.46 2.13
N GLU A 207 4.03 12.77 1.08
CA GLU A 207 2.58 12.84 1.11
C GLU A 207 1.95 11.45 1.09
N LEU A 208 2.70 10.43 0.62
CA LEU A 208 2.13 9.10 0.37
C LEU A 208 3.03 7.98 0.91
N LEU A 209 2.46 7.06 1.67
CA LEU A 209 3.16 5.90 2.23
C LEU A 209 2.38 4.60 1.99
N ALA A 210 3.00 3.62 1.32
CA ALA A 210 2.45 2.28 1.16
C ALA A 210 3.29 1.25 1.92
N LEU A 211 2.67 0.54 2.85
CA LEU A 211 3.30 -0.51 3.66
C LEU A 211 2.86 -1.88 3.18
N PHE A 212 3.82 -2.75 2.88
CA PHE A 212 3.56 -4.15 2.53
C PHE A 212 4.04 -5.06 3.64
N GLU A 213 3.16 -5.89 4.16
CA GLU A 213 3.47 -6.75 5.30
C GLU A 213 3.13 -8.22 5.05
N ILE A 214 3.94 -9.11 5.62
CA ILE A 214 3.69 -10.55 5.60
C ILE A 214 2.94 -10.94 6.87
N GLY A 215 1.64 -11.28 6.71
CA GLY A 215 0.84 -11.97 7.70
C GLY A 215 0.16 -11.11 8.77
N ILE A 216 -1.05 -11.50 9.10
CA ILE A 216 -1.99 -10.83 10.02
C ILE A 216 -1.44 -10.63 11.45
N LYS A 217 -0.47 -11.45 11.88
CA LYS A 217 0.10 -11.36 13.25
C LYS A 217 0.83 -10.04 13.53
N ASN A 218 1.27 -9.35 12.51
CA ASN A 218 2.05 -8.11 12.63
C ASN A 218 1.22 -6.83 12.37
N ALA A 219 0.04 -6.94 11.78
CA ALA A 219 -0.86 -5.81 11.52
C ALA A 219 -1.24 -5.01 12.79
N TYR A 220 -1.23 -5.68 13.95
CA TYR A 220 -1.51 -5.02 15.23
C TYR A 220 -0.44 -4.00 15.67
N ILE A 221 0.79 -4.17 15.20
CA ILE A 221 1.92 -3.28 15.51
C ILE A 221 1.90 -2.07 14.59
N THR A 222 1.52 -2.29 13.34
CA THR A 222 1.43 -1.24 12.31
C THR A 222 0.22 -0.32 12.54
N ASN A 223 -0.91 -0.84 13.01
CA ASN A 223 -2.06 -0.03 13.43
C ASN A 223 -1.71 0.97 14.55
N LYS A 224 -0.83 0.59 15.49
CA LYS A 224 -0.37 1.48 16.55
C LYS A 224 0.47 2.64 16.00
N TRP A 225 1.19 2.40 14.92
CA TRP A 225 2.00 3.40 14.23
C TRP A 225 1.11 4.39 13.44
N PHE A 226 0.08 3.90 12.78
CA PHE A 226 -0.88 4.71 12.01
C PHE A 226 -1.76 5.60 12.90
N MET A 227 -2.18 5.08 14.07
CA MET A 227 -3.06 5.80 15.00
C MET A 227 -2.36 6.95 15.77
N TYR A 228 -1.02 7.02 15.78
CA TYR A 228 -0.28 8.07 16.49
C TYR A 228 0.24 9.20 15.58
N ASN A 229 0.07 9.10 14.26
CA ASN A 229 0.67 10.04 13.30
C ASN A 229 -0.32 10.57 12.24
N VAL A 230 -1.64 10.35 12.43
CA VAL A 230 -2.72 10.95 11.63
C VAL A 230 -3.44 12.00 12.46
#